data_f27622f93f92a7b03ab7d022ff7b7f00
#
_entry.id   f27622f93f92a7b03ab7d022ff7b7f00
#
_cell.length_a   1.000
_cell.length_b   1.000
_cell.length_c   1.000
_cell.angle_alpha   90.00
_cell.angle_beta   90.00
_cell.angle_gamma   90.00
#
_symmetry.space_group_name_H-M   'P 1'
#
loop_
_entity.id
_entity.type
_entity.pdbx_description
1 polymer ?
#
loop_
_entity_poly.entity_id
_entity_poly.type
_entity_poly.pdbx_seq_one_letter_code
_entity_poly.pdbx_strand_id
1 'polypeptide(L)'
;MYAIRFGLTLLCMELILHYIYAVAISKADPDWSVFTPGQLSMLAFFNLHIIWLKLLIPWRFFRLWALVDGIDPPENMVRCMSNNYSALAFWRGWHRSYNRWIVRYIYIPLGGGGGGRRPPGAPKPASPPQSNFMGKFLQIRNFLLVFTFVALWHDINLRLLMWGWLVTLFVLPEVLGGMLFPAHRWGSRPNTYRVICGIGSVGNVLMMMIANLVGFALGLDGLKDLLAGLTGSYSGLAYMVSCCVVLFVGVQVMFEVREDELRAGIDLKC
;
A
#
# COMPACT_ATOMS: atom_id res chain seq x y z
N MET A 1 -22.76 15.85 -7.70
CA MET A 1 -22.36 14.42 -7.59
C MET A 1 -21.25 14.17 -6.55
N TYR A 2 -20.17 14.96 -6.48
CA TYR A 2 -19.07 14.74 -5.53
C TYR A 2 -19.49 14.86 -4.04
N ALA A 3 -20.36 15.80 -3.70
CA ALA A 3 -20.91 15.95 -2.33
C ALA A 3 -21.65 14.70 -1.84
N ILE A 4 -22.41 14.03 -2.72
CA ILE A 4 -23.08 12.77 -2.39
C ILE A 4 -22.05 11.69 -2.07
N ARG A 5 -20.98 11.58 -2.88
CA ARG A 5 -19.87 10.66 -2.65
C ARG A 5 -19.18 10.92 -1.31
N PHE A 6 -18.99 12.17 -0.94
CA PHE A 6 -18.46 12.57 0.37
C PHE A 6 -19.41 12.15 1.51
N GLY A 7 -20.70 12.49 1.41
CA GLY A 7 -21.70 12.12 2.40
C GLY A 7 -21.84 10.61 2.62
N LEU A 8 -21.82 9.83 1.52
CA LEU A 8 -21.83 8.36 1.61
C LEU A 8 -20.59 7.80 2.30
N THR A 9 -19.41 8.42 2.10
CA THR A 9 -18.19 8.00 2.80
C THR A 9 -18.26 8.28 4.28
N LEU A 10 -18.79 9.44 4.67
CA LEU A 10 -19.02 9.80 6.08
C LEU A 10 -20.01 8.85 6.73
N LEU A 11 -21.15 8.58 6.08
CA LEU A 11 -22.14 7.64 6.57
C LEU A 11 -21.57 6.23 6.73
N CYS A 12 -20.76 5.77 5.76
CA CYS A 12 -20.12 4.47 5.84
C CYS A 12 -19.18 4.38 7.06
N MET A 13 -18.40 5.43 7.32
CA MET A 13 -17.53 5.47 8.51
C MET A 13 -18.33 5.45 9.81
N GLU A 14 -19.39 6.24 9.90
CA GLU A 14 -20.26 6.27 11.07
C GLU A 14 -20.90 4.90 11.35
N LEU A 15 -21.40 4.23 10.30
CA LEU A 15 -21.94 2.87 10.43
C LEU A 15 -20.92 1.87 10.93
N ILE A 16 -19.68 1.91 10.38
CA ILE A 16 -18.61 1.02 10.82
C ILE A 16 -18.28 1.29 12.30
N LEU A 17 -18.13 2.55 12.70
CA LEU A 17 -17.80 2.91 14.08
C LEU A 17 -18.91 2.55 15.07
N HIS A 18 -20.17 2.56 14.63
CA HIS A 18 -21.33 2.22 15.46
C HIS A 18 -21.44 0.74 15.78
N TYR A 19 -21.03 -0.13 14.84
CA TYR A 19 -21.20 -1.57 14.96
C TYR A 19 -19.90 -2.33 15.22
N ILE A 20 -18.72 -1.74 14.91
CA ILE A 20 -17.44 -2.43 14.93
C ILE A 20 -16.44 -1.67 15.79
N TYR A 21 -16.23 -2.16 17.02
CA TYR A 21 -15.39 -1.52 18.03
C TYR A 21 -13.90 -1.86 17.90
N ALA A 22 -13.39 -2.10 16.68
CA ALA A 22 -12.03 -2.54 16.42
C ALA A 22 -10.98 -1.60 17.03
N VAL A 23 -11.17 -0.29 16.93
CA VAL A 23 -10.25 0.72 17.47
C VAL A 23 -10.24 0.71 19.00
N ALA A 24 -11.42 0.56 19.63
CA ALA A 24 -11.52 0.49 21.09
C ALA A 24 -10.84 -0.76 21.64
N ILE A 25 -11.06 -1.92 20.99
CA ILE A 25 -10.40 -3.18 21.34
C ILE A 25 -8.87 -3.04 21.21
N SER A 26 -8.36 -2.51 20.10
CA SER A 26 -6.92 -2.32 19.90
C SER A 26 -6.30 -1.36 20.90
N LYS A 27 -7.03 -0.33 21.35
CA LYS A 27 -6.53 0.63 22.35
C LYS A 27 -6.57 0.09 23.78
N ALA A 28 -7.44 -0.88 24.06
CA ALA A 28 -7.51 -1.52 25.35
C ALA A 28 -6.33 -2.46 25.61
N ASP A 29 -5.52 -2.74 24.59
CA ASP A 29 -4.36 -3.64 24.62
C ASP A 29 -4.66 -4.97 25.34
N PRO A 30 -5.65 -5.73 24.82
CA PRO A 30 -6.09 -6.96 25.48
C PRO A 30 -5.04 -8.06 25.35
N ASP A 31 -5.23 -9.15 26.10
CA ASP A 31 -4.50 -10.38 25.85
C ASP A 31 -4.89 -10.93 24.46
N TRP A 32 -4.00 -10.78 23.49
CA TRP A 32 -4.22 -11.17 22.11
C TRP A 32 -4.35 -12.69 21.92
N SER A 33 -3.81 -13.46 22.86
CA SER A 33 -3.81 -14.94 22.81
C SER A 33 -5.20 -15.55 22.91
N VAL A 34 -6.18 -14.81 23.48
CA VAL A 34 -7.58 -15.28 23.62
C VAL A 34 -8.38 -15.20 22.31
N PHE A 35 -7.86 -14.48 21.32
CA PHE A 35 -8.55 -14.31 20.04
C PHE A 35 -8.14 -15.38 19.02
N THR A 36 -9.10 -15.89 18.29
CA THR A 36 -8.82 -16.77 17.14
C THR A 36 -8.12 -16.00 16.02
N PRO A 37 -7.34 -16.67 15.13
CA PRO A 37 -6.71 -16.03 13.97
C PRO A 37 -7.71 -15.27 13.09
N GLY A 38 -8.92 -15.79 12.92
CA GLY A 38 -10.00 -15.11 12.18
C GLY A 38 -10.45 -13.82 12.83
N GLN A 39 -10.63 -13.81 14.15
CA GLN A 39 -10.99 -12.59 14.90
C GLN A 39 -9.89 -11.54 14.83
N LEU A 40 -8.61 -11.93 15.01
CA LEU A 40 -7.47 -11.02 14.88
C LEU A 40 -7.37 -10.45 13.47
N SER A 41 -7.57 -11.28 12.45
CA SER A 41 -7.54 -10.84 11.05
C SER A 41 -8.66 -9.83 10.74
N MET A 42 -9.87 -10.05 11.24
CA MET A 42 -11.00 -9.13 11.08
C MET A 42 -10.79 -7.83 11.85
N LEU A 43 -10.29 -7.92 13.08
CA LEU A 43 -9.94 -6.76 13.89
C LEU A 43 -8.89 -5.90 13.16
N ALA A 44 -7.85 -6.52 12.65
CA ALA A 44 -6.81 -5.90 11.87
C ALA A 44 -7.36 -5.22 10.61
N PHE A 45 -8.20 -5.94 9.85
CA PHE A 45 -8.83 -5.43 8.64
C PHE A 45 -9.65 -4.16 8.92
N PHE A 46 -10.52 -4.18 9.91
CA PHE A 46 -11.35 -3.02 10.24
C PHE A 46 -10.54 -1.86 10.82
N ASN A 47 -9.52 -2.12 11.64
CA ASN A 47 -8.62 -1.07 12.11
C ASN A 47 -7.97 -0.30 10.95
N LEU A 48 -7.39 -1.02 9.99
CA LEU A 48 -6.74 -0.40 8.84
C LEU A 48 -7.74 0.36 7.96
N HIS A 49 -8.97 -0.16 7.79
CA HIS A 49 -10.02 0.52 7.03
C HIS A 49 -10.54 1.78 7.73
N ILE A 50 -10.67 1.76 9.06
CA ILE A 50 -11.04 2.94 9.84
C ILE A 50 -9.96 4.02 9.73
N ILE A 51 -8.67 3.65 9.83
CA ILE A 51 -7.56 4.57 9.62
C ILE A 51 -7.62 5.20 8.21
N TRP A 52 -7.84 4.39 7.19
CA TRP A 52 -8.00 4.89 5.83
C TRP A 52 -9.19 5.84 5.68
N LEU A 53 -10.37 5.48 6.18
CA LEU A 53 -11.57 6.32 6.12
C LEU A 53 -11.38 7.63 6.89
N LYS A 54 -10.76 7.57 8.07
CA LYS A 54 -10.44 8.76 8.88
C LYS A 54 -9.60 9.78 8.12
N LEU A 55 -8.68 9.33 7.27
CA LEU A 55 -7.86 10.20 6.43
C LEU A 55 -8.58 10.59 5.13
N LEU A 56 -9.36 9.69 4.55
CA LEU A 56 -10.09 9.92 3.30
C LEU A 56 -11.14 11.03 3.44
N ILE A 57 -11.84 11.09 4.60
CA ILE A 57 -12.89 12.08 4.84
C ILE A 57 -12.36 13.52 4.73
N PRO A 58 -11.32 13.96 5.49
CA PRO A 58 -10.79 15.31 5.32
C PRO A 58 -10.24 15.56 3.92
N TRP A 59 -9.61 14.58 3.26
CA TRP A 59 -9.13 14.78 1.89
C TRP A 59 -10.29 15.02 0.91
N ARG A 60 -11.41 14.32 1.06
CA ARG A 60 -12.61 14.53 0.25
C ARG A 60 -13.33 15.82 0.60
N PHE A 61 -13.35 16.20 1.87
CA PHE A 61 -13.93 17.46 2.31
C PHE A 61 -13.20 18.65 1.67
N PHE A 62 -11.87 18.71 1.78
CA PHE A 62 -11.10 19.80 1.18
C PHE A 62 -11.16 19.82 -0.35
N ARG A 63 -11.26 18.64 -0.97
CA ARG A 63 -11.50 18.59 -2.43
C ARG A 63 -12.89 19.09 -2.80
N LEU A 64 -13.92 18.74 -2.01
CA LEU A 64 -15.27 19.27 -2.21
C LEU A 64 -15.29 20.79 -2.10
N TRP A 65 -14.61 21.33 -1.09
CA TRP A 65 -14.48 22.80 -0.92
C TRP A 65 -13.81 23.44 -2.15
N ALA A 66 -12.68 22.91 -2.58
CA ALA A 66 -11.99 23.42 -3.76
C ALA A 66 -12.87 23.38 -5.03
N LEU A 67 -13.69 22.32 -5.19
CA LEU A 67 -14.65 22.23 -6.31
C LEU A 67 -15.74 23.28 -6.25
N VAL A 68 -16.18 23.69 -5.05
CA VAL A 68 -17.11 24.80 -4.86
C VAL A 68 -16.48 26.12 -5.27
N ASP A 69 -15.18 26.30 -5.00
CA ASP A 69 -14.39 27.47 -5.42
C ASP A 69 -13.99 27.43 -6.91
N GLY A 70 -14.47 26.44 -7.67
CA GLY A 70 -14.15 26.29 -9.09
C GLY A 70 -12.77 25.68 -9.39
N ILE A 71 -12.08 25.16 -8.40
CA ILE A 71 -10.77 24.50 -8.53
C ILE A 71 -10.97 22.98 -8.51
N ASP A 72 -10.43 22.27 -9.52
CA ASP A 72 -10.46 20.80 -9.58
C ASP A 72 -9.10 20.18 -9.22
N PRO A 73 -8.78 19.99 -7.93
CA PRO A 73 -7.55 19.31 -7.52
C PRO A 73 -7.67 17.81 -7.74
N PRO A 74 -6.56 17.11 -7.98
CA PRO A 74 -6.58 15.65 -8.10
C PRO A 74 -6.97 14.98 -6.77
N GLU A 75 -7.58 13.79 -6.86
CA GLU A 75 -7.85 12.95 -5.68
C GLU A 75 -6.56 12.63 -4.92
N ASN A 76 -6.64 12.71 -3.59
CA ASN A 76 -5.51 12.41 -2.71
C ASN A 76 -5.32 10.91 -2.47
N MET A 77 -6.36 10.12 -2.70
CA MET A 77 -6.33 8.66 -2.72
C MET A 77 -6.80 8.16 -4.08
N VAL A 78 -5.88 7.59 -4.84
CA VAL A 78 -6.17 7.17 -6.23
C VAL A 78 -7.11 5.97 -6.25
N ARG A 79 -6.91 5.02 -5.31
CA ARG A 79 -7.69 3.78 -5.23
C ARG A 79 -8.05 3.46 -3.79
N CYS A 80 -9.08 2.63 -3.61
CA CYS A 80 -9.36 2.04 -2.29
C CYS A 80 -8.13 1.30 -1.77
N MET A 81 -7.87 1.35 -0.47
CA MET A 81 -6.70 0.70 0.11
C MET A 81 -6.66 -0.82 -0.17
N SER A 82 -7.81 -1.48 -0.21
CA SER A 82 -7.91 -2.91 -0.52
C SER A 82 -7.78 -3.23 -2.02
N ASN A 83 -7.72 -2.22 -2.89
CA ASN A 83 -7.59 -2.39 -4.34
C ASN A 83 -6.15 -2.07 -4.79
N ASN A 84 -5.17 -2.67 -4.13
CA ASN A 84 -3.75 -2.55 -4.46
C ASN A 84 -3.04 -3.88 -4.26
N TYR A 85 -2.33 -4.32 -5.29
CA TYR A 85 -1.52 -5.54 -5.28
C TYR A 85 -0.01 -5.26 -5.31
N SER A 86 0.37 -4.00 -5.44
CA SER A 86 1.74 -3.52 -5.48
C SER A 86 2.00 -2.57 -4.30
N ALA A 87 3.02 -2.84 -3.51
CA ALA A 87 3.44 -1.97 -2.42
C ALA A 87 3.90 -0.60 -2.93
N LEU A 88 4.63 -0.57 -4.05
CA LEU A 88 5.07 0.69 -4.68
C LEU A 88 3.90 1.53 -5.19
N ALA A 89 2.92 0.90 -5.86
CA ALA A 89 1.75 1.61 -6.36
C ALA A 89 0.87 2.11 -5.21
N PHE A 90 0.75 1.33 -4.13
CA PHE A 90 0.03 1.74 -2.94
C PHE A 90 0.61 3.05 -2.35
N TRP A 91 1.91 3.10 -2.07
CA TRP A 91 2.53 4.28 -1.48
C TRP A 91 2.57 5.49 -2.40
N ARG A 92 2.58 5.31 -3.70
CA ARG A 92 2.43 6.42 -4.66
C ARG A 92 1.02 6.97 -4.70
N GLY A 93 0.01 6.14 -4.49
CA GLY A 93 -1.39 6.51 -4.48
C GLY A 93 -1.92 7.03 -3.15
N TRP A 94 -1.24 6.68 -2.05
CA TRP A 94 -1.60 7.11 -0.69
C TRP A 94 -1.15 8.54 -0.45
N HIS A 95 -2.08 9.40 0.03
CA HIS A 95 -1.82 10.82 0.31
C HIS A 95 -1.00 11.50 -0.81
N ARG A 96 -1.55 11.48 -2.01
CA ARG A 96 -0.85 11.83 -3.26
C ARG A 96 -0.20 13.22 -3.23
N SER A 97 -0.82 14.21 -2.59
CA SER A 97 -0.24 15.55 -2.43
C SER A 97 1.03 15.52 -1.60
N TYR A 98 1.02 14.81 -0.48
CA TYR A 98 2.17 14.62 0.39
C TYR A 98 3.27 13.78 -0.29
N ASN A 99 2.90 12.70 -0.98
CA ASN A 99 3.86 11.92 -1.75
C ASN A 99 4.58 12.77 -2.81
N ARG A 100 3.86 13.62 -3.54
CA ARG A 100 4.46 14.55 -4.51
C ARG A 100 5.42 15.54 -3.85
N TRP A 101 5.07 16.02 -2.65
CA TRP A 101 5.94 16.90 -1.88
C TRP A 101 7.22 16.18 -1.45
N ILE A 102 7.11 14.96 -0.88
CA ILE A 102 8.26 14.12 -0.52
C ILE A 102 9.16 13.86 -1.73
N VAL A 103 8.59 13.48 -2.86
CA VAL A 103 9.36 13.21 -4.08
C VAL A 103 10.12 14.46 -4.52
N ARG A 104 9.48 15.62 -4.50
CA ARG A 104 10.09 16.86 -4.98
C ARG A 104 11.17 17.41 -4.04
N TYR A 105 10.93 17.35 -2.73
CA TYR A 105 11.77 18.05 -1.76
C TYR A 105 12.73 17.14 -0.99
N ILE A 106 12.52 15.82 -1.00
CA ILE A 106 13.37 14.86 -0.31
C ILE A 106 13.98 13.86 -1.29
N TYR A 107 13.15 13.10 -2.02
CA TYR A 107 13.63 11.99 -2.85
C TYR A 107 14.51 12.43 -4.02
N ILE A 108 14.11 13.46 -4.77
CA ILE A 108 14.89 14.00 -5.90
C ILE A 108 16.23 14.62 -5.42
N PRO A 109 16.26 15.47 -4.38
CA PRO A 109 17.53 16.01 -3.85
C PRO A 109 18.50 14.95 -3.34
N LEU A 110 17.99 13.80 -2.84
CA LEU A 110 18.82 12.65 -2.44
C LEU A 110 19.38 11.84 -3.63
N GLY A 111 19.20 12.33 -4.87
CA GLY A 111 19.58 11.62 -6.08
C GLY A 111 18.58 10.57 -6.55
N GLY A 112 17.39 10.55 -5.98
CA GLY A 112 16.27 9.72 -6.39
C GLY A 112 15.55 10.39 -7.56
N GLY A 113 15.87 10.10 -8.77
CA GLY A 113 15.19 10.74 -9.89
C GLY A 113 15.96 10.69 -11.19
N GLY A 114 16.68 9.58 -11.41
CA GLY A 114 17.33 9.32 -12.70
C GLY A 114 16.42 9.35 -13.94
N GLY A 115 15.13 9.75 -13.74
CA GLY A 115 14.11 10.01 -14.74
C GLY A 115 13.47 11.40 -14.61
N GLY A 116 14.16 12.39 -14.01
CA GLY A 116 13.66 13.76 -13.89
C GLY A 116 13.13 14.28 -15.22
N ARG A 117 11.99 15.02 -15.17
CA ARG A 117 11.46 15.74 -16.33
C ARG A 117 12.61 16.49 -17.00
N ARG A 118 13.07 15.95 -18.13
CA ARG A 118 14.05 16.64 -18.94
C ARG A 118 13.45 17.94 -19.42
N PRO A 119 14.26 19.01 -19.51
CA PRO A 119 13.82 20.21 -20.22
C PRO A 119 13.30 19.84 -21.62
N PRO A 120 12.27 20.49 -22.12
CA PRO A 120 11.85 20.32 -23.50
C PRO A 120 13.06 20.54 -24.43
N GLY A 121 13.36 19.56 -25.31
CA GLY A 121 14.50 19.65 -26.26
C GLY A 121 15.79 18.96 -25.84
N ALA A 122 15.92 18.40 -24.63
CA ALA A 122 17.12 17.65 -24.26
C ALA A 122 17.24 16.33 -25.06
N PRO A 123 18.42 16.00 -25.64
CA PRO A 123 18.60 14.81 -26.44
C PRO A 123 18.32 13.54 -25.64
N LYS A 124 17.64 12.56 -26.27
CA LYS A 124 17.42 11.24 -25.66
C LYS A 124 18.78 10.56 -25.45
N PRO A 125 19.05 9.93 -24.27
CA PRO A 125 20.27 9.14 -24.13
C PRO A 125 20.24 8.02 -25.16
N ALA A 126 21.39 7.73 -25.73
CA ALA A 126 21.58 6.67 -26.73
C ALA A 126 21.27 5.26 -26.21
N SER A 127 21.16 5.09 -24.90
CA SER A 127 20.75 3.83 -24.23
C SER A 127 19.92 4.15 -22.98
N PRO A 128 18.90 3.33 -22.65
CA PRO A 128 18.24 3.43 -21.35
C PRO A 128 19.32 3.26 -20.26
N PRO A 129 19.23 3.99 -19.13
CA PRO A 129 20.19 3.83 -18.06
C PRO A 129 20.17 2.35 -17.65
N GLN A 130 21.30 1.66 -17.90
CA GLN A 130 21.47 0.31 -17.37
C GLN A 130 21.25 0.43 -15.85
N SER A 131 20.36 -0.40 -15.32
CA SER A 131 20.08 -0.43 -13.88
C SER A 131 21.28 -1.09 -13.20
N ASN A 132 22.37 -0.32 -13.06
CA ASN A 132 23.54 -0.75 -12.35
C ASN A 132 23.15 -1.06 -10.90
N PHE A 133 23.73 -2.10 -10.32
CA PHE A 133 23.57 -2.48 -8.91
C PHE A 133 23.64 -1.26 -7.98
N MET A 134 24.58 -0.35 -8.24
CA MET A 134 24.72 0.91 -7.51
C MET A 134 23.46 1.80 -7.58
N GLY A 135 22.82 1.89 -8.74
CA GLY A 135 21.58 2.68 -8.90
C GLY A 135 20.43 2.11 -8.06
N LYS A 136 20.31 0.78 -7.98
CA LYS A 136 19.32 0.11 -7.13
C LYS A 136 19.63 0.27 -5.65
N PHE A 137 20.90 0.15 -5.27
CA PHE A 137 21.32 0.40 -3.89
C PHE A 137 20.98 1.84 -3.44
N LEU A 138 21.26 2.84 -4.27
CA LEU A 138 20.91 4.23 -4.02
C LEU A 138 19.38 4.42 -3.91
N GLN A 139 18.61 3.72 -4.73
CA GLN A 139 17.14 3.76 -4.65
C GLN A 139 16.62 3.21 -3.32
N ILE A 140 17.15 2.08 -2.85
CA ILE A 140 16.81 1.47 -1.57
C ILE A 140 17.19 2.38 -0.41
N ARG A 141 18.40 2.93 -0.42
CA ARG A 141 18.87 3.92 0.55
C ARG A 141 17.90 5.12 0.62
N ASN A 142 17.50 5.64 -0.53
CA ASN A 142 16.61 6.78 -0.59
C ASN A 142 15.21 6.43 -0.07
N PHE A 143 14.71 5.23 -0.32
CA PHE A 143 13.45 4.76 0.30
C PHE A 143 13.59 4.70 1.82
N LEU A 144 14.68 4.14 2.35
CA LEU A 144 14.92 4.08 3.78
C LEU A 144 14.92 5.47 4.41
N LEU A 145 15.62 6.43 3.83
CA LEU A 145 15.68 7.81 4.31
C LEU A 145 14.31 8.50 4.25
N VAL A 146 13.57 8.31 3.16
CA VAL A 146 12.21 8.85 3.01
C VAL A 146 11.27 8.27 4.07
N PHE A 147 11.24 6.96 4.25
CA PHE A 147 10.34 6.34 5.23
C PHE A 147 10.77 6.60 6.68
N THR A 148 12.07 6.80 6.93
CA THR A 148 12.56 7.31 8.23
C THR A 148 12.01 8.71 8.50
N PHE A 149 12.10 9.61 7.51
CA PHE A 149 11.51 10.94 7.61
C PHE A 149 10.00 10.90 7.84
N VAL A 150 9.28 10.07 7.08
CA VAL A 150 7.83 9.90 7.22
C VAL A 150 7.46 9.38 8.60
N ALA A 151 8.20 8.42 9.13
CA ALA A 151 7.98 7.88 10.46
C ALA A 151 8.15 8.94 11.54
N LEU A 152 9.24 9.72 11.49
CA LEU A 152 9.51 10.82 12.41
C LEU A 152 8.50 11.98 12.28
N TRP A 153 7.99 12.22 11.07
CA TRP A 153 6.95 13.21 10.83
C TRP A 153 5.61 12.83 11.46
N HIS A 154 5.29 11.51 11.52
CA HIS A 154 4.09 11.02 12.17
C HIS A 154 4.16 11.18 13.70
N ASP A 155 5.26 10.73 14.29
CA ASP A 155 5.57 10.87 15.72
C ASP A 155 7.00 10.36 15.99
N ILE A 156 7.67 10.88 17.02
CA ILE A 156 8.97 10.37 17.47
C ILE A 156 8.74 9.14 18.34
N ASN A 157 8.41 8.02 17.69
CA ASN A 157 8.08 6.76 18.33
C ASN A 157 8.81 5.61 17.62
N LEU A 158 9.47 4.76 18.40
CA LEU A 158 10.22 3.61 17.88
C LEU A 158 9.34 2.64 17.07
N ARG A 159 8.08 2.47 17.45
CA ARG A 159 7.10 1.63 16.75
C ARG A 159 6.85 2.13 15.31
N LEU A 160 6.70 3.44 15.13
CA LEU A 160 6.52 4.05 13.81
C LEU A 160 7.81 4.05 12.98
N LEU A 161 8.97 4.20 13.61
CA LEU A 161 10.25 4.04 12.94
C LEU A 161 10.41 2.61 12.39
N MET A 162 10.07 1.62 13.20
CA MET A 162 10.06 0.21 12.80
C MET A 162 9.09 -0.05 11.65
N TRP A 163 7.89 0.54 11.70
CA TRP A 163 6.93 0.49 10.59
C TRP A 163 7.54 1.01 9.28
N GLY A 164 8.16 2.18 9.29
CA GLY A 164 8.79 2.78 8.11
C GLY A 164 9.91 1.90 7.53
N TRP A 165 10.71 1.28 8.38
CA TRP A 165 11.77 0.36 7.95
C TRP A 165 11.21 -0.97 7.42
N LEU A 166 10.16 -1.51 8.03
CA LEU A 166 9.44 -2.68 7.51
C LEU A 166 8.84 -2.41 6.14
N VAL A 167 8.21 -1.25 5.93
CA VAL A 167 7.71 -0.86 4.61
C VAL A 167 8.83 -0.85 3.59
N THR A 168 9.98 -0.27 3.91
CA THR A 168 11.15 -0.26 3.01
C THR A 168 11.62 -1.67 2.70
N LEU A 169 11.74 -2.52 3.71
CA LEU A 169 12.14 -3.92 3.57
C LEU A 169 11.17 -4.69 2.67
N PHE A 170 9.87 -4.49 2.87
CA PHE A 170 8.81 -5.21 2.15
C PHE A 170 8.55 -4.71 0.72
N VAL A 171 9.09 -3.55 0.35
CA VAL A 171 9.14 -3.10 -1.04
C VAL A 171 10.25 -3.82 -1.83
N LEU A 172 11.31 -4.33 -1.15
CA LEU A 172 12.44 -4.98 -1.83
C LEU A 172 12.04 -6.19 -2.67
N PRO A 173 11.21 -7.14 -2.19
CA PRO A 173 10.80 -8.29 -3.00
C PRO A 173 10.12 -7.91 -4.32
N GLU A 174 9.30 -6.85 -4.32
CA GLU A 174 8.67 -6.35 -5.54
C GLU A 174 9.70 -5.81 -6.53
N VAL A 175 10.67 -5.02 -6.05
CA VAL A 175 11.76 -4.49 -6.88
C VAL A 175 12.62 -5.63 -7.44
N LEU A 176 13.00 -6.61 -6.61
CA LEU A 176 13.78 -7.77 -7.00
C LEU A 176 12.99 -8.68 -7.96
N GLY A 177 11.71 -8.92 -7.68
CA GLY A 177 10.82 -9.70 -8.54
C GLY A 177 10.75 -9.12 -9.95
N GLY A 178 10.59 -7.80 -10.08
CA GLY A 178 10.61 -7.12 -11.37
C GLY A 178 11.95 -7.23 -12.13
N MET A 179 13.07 -7.46 -11.42
CA MET A 179 14.37 -7.70 -12.03
C MET A 179 14.58 -9.17 -12.45
N LEU A 180 14.14 -10.10 -11.60
CA LEU A 180 14.34 -11.54 -11.82
C LEU A 180 13.35 -12.09 -12.86
N PHE A 181 12.14 -11.55 -12.89
CA PHE A 181 11.03 -11.97 -13.74
C PHE A 181 10.55 -10.83 -14.67
N PRO A 182 11.39 -10.29 -15.55
CA PRO A 182 10.99 -9.20 -16.43
C PRO A 182 10.00 -9.71 -17.50
N ALA A 183 8.90 -8.98 -17.72
CA ALA A 183 7.78 -9.36 -18.59
C ALA A 183 8.20 -9.78 -20.01
N HIS A 184 9.22 -9.12 -20.58
CA HIS A 184 9.68 -9.41 -21.94
C HIS A 184 10.23 -10.84 -22.14
N ARG A 185 10.66 -11.52 -21.06
CA ARG A 185 11.13 -12.92 -21.12
C ARG A 185 9.99 -13.94 -21.14
N TRP A 186 8.78 -13.51 -20.84
CA TRP A 186 7.63 -14.40 -20.66
C TRP A 186 6.58 -14.30 -21.78
N GLY A 187 6.89 -13.60 -22.87
CA GLY A 187 5.96 -13.36 -23.97
C GLY A 187 5.35 -14.63 -24.58
N SER A 188 6.07 -15.77 -24.55
CA SER A 188 5.57 -17.07 -24.99
C SER A 188 4.66 -17.79 -23.97
N ARG A 189 4.62 -17.33 -22.72
CA ARG A 189 3.88 -17.97 -21.61
C ARG A 189 3.16 -16.93 -20.73
N PRO A 190 2.23 -16.15 -21.27
CA PRO A 190 1.61 -15.03 -20.56
C PRO A 190 0.81 -15.50 -19.32
N ASN A 191 0.11 -16.63 -19.42
CA ASN A 191 -0.69 -17.16 -18.30
C ASN A 191 0.22 -17.61 -17.13
N THR A 192 1.34 -18.25 -17.40
CA THR A 192 2.32 -18.65 -16.38
C THR A 192 2.90 -17.42 -15.70
N TYR A 193 3.23 -16.39 -16.49
CA TYR A 193 3.73 -15.12 -15.94
C TYR A 193 2.69 -14.44 -15.05
N ARG A 194 1.43 -14.42 -15.48
CA ARG A 194 0.31 -13.87 -14.70
C ARG A 194 0.15 -14.58 -13.34
N VAL A 195 0.28 -15.92 -13.31
CA VAL A 195 0.23 -16.71 -12.06
C VAL A 195 1.41 -16.35 -11.14
N ILE A 196 2.64 -16.29 -11.66
CA ILE A 196 3.83 -15.90 -10.87
C ILE A 196 3.66 -14.50 -10.29
N CYS A 197 3.23 -13.53 -11.10
CA CYS A 197 2.92 -12.18 -10.64
C CYS A 197 1.81 -12.18 -9.57
N GLY A 198 0.79 -13.01 -9.73
CA GLY A 198 -0.29 -13.18 -8.76
C GLY A 198 0.21 -13.65 -7.40
N ILE A 199 1.07 -14.68 -7.37
CA ILE A 199 1.68 -15.19 -6.13
C ILE A 199 2.54 -14.10 -5.47
N GLY A 200 3.40 -13.43 -6.25
CA GLY A 200 4.22 -12.32 -5.75
C GLY A 200 3.37 -11.18 -5.18
N SER A 201 2.24 -10.87 -5.81
CA SER A 201 1.31 -9.83 -5.35
C SER A 201 0.59 -10.20 -4.06
N VAL A 202 0.23 -11.48 -3.86
CA VAL A 202 -0.28 -11.96 -2.55
C VAL A 202 0.78 -11.72 -1.46
N GLY A 203 2.04 -12.07 -1.73
CA GLY A 203 3.15 -11.77 -0.82
C GLY A 203 3.27 -10.28 -0.50
N ASN A 204 3.16 -9.40 -1.50
CA ASN A 204 3.17 -7.95 -1.31
C ASN A 204 2.02 -7.49 -0.40
N VAL A 205 0.79 -7.98 -0.64
CA VAL A 205 -0.37 -7.63 0.20
C VAL A 205 -0.14 -8.05 1.64
N LEU A 206 0.31 -9.28 1.88
CA LEU A 206 0.58 -9.78 3.23
C LEU A 206 1.68 -8.98 3.93
N MET A 207 2.80 -8.70 3.25
CA MET A 207 3.89 -7.89 3.81
C MET A 207 3.44 -6.47 4.15
N MET A 208 2.64 -5.85 3.27
CA MET A 208 2.05 -4.53 3.53
C MET A 208 1.10 -4.56 4.74
N MET A 209 0.27 -5.60 4.86
CA MET A 209 -0.58 -5.78 6.05
C MET A 209 0.27 -5.90 7.30
N ILE A 210 1.29 -6.76 7.32
CA ILE A 210 2.19 -6.95 8.47
C ILE A 210 2.81 -5.63 8.92
N ALA A 211 3.40 -4.85 8.01
CA ALA A 211 3.99 -3.56 8.35
C ALA A 211 2.96 -2.62 9.02
N ASN A 212 1.77 -2.49 8.42
CA ASN A 212 0.73 -1.60 8.94
C ASN A 212 0.13 -2.10 10.26
N LEU A 213 0.03 -3.42 10.47
CA LEU A 213 -0.42 -4.00 11.73
C LEU A 213 0.55 -3.70 12.87
N VAL A 214 1.85 -3.81 12.62
CA VAL A 214 2.89 -3.43 13.60
C VAL A 214 2.76 -1.95 13.95
N GLY A 215 2.66 -1.08 12.96
CA GLY A 215 2.65 0.37 13.19
C GLY A 215 1.38 0.88 13.87
N PHE A 216 0.20 0.41 13.45
CA PHE A 216 -1.05 1.11 13.72
C PHE A 216 -2.17 0.29 14.37
N ALA A 217 -2.06 -1.05 14.45
CA ALA A 217 -3.17 -1.87 14.94
C ALA A 217 -2.76 -2.76 16.14
N LEU A 218 -2.03 -3.84 15.89
CA LEU A 218 -1.77 -4.87 16.89
C LEU A 218 -0.44 -4.70 17.63
N GLY A 219 0.49 -3.93 17.08
CA GLY A 219 1.87 -3.90 17.58
C GLY A 219 2.62 -5.19 17.25
N LEU A 220 3.77 -5.38 17.90
CA LEU A 220 4.59 -6.58 17.72
C LEU A 220 3.98 -7.79 18.42
N ASP A 221 3.46 -7.61 19.62
CA ASP A 221 2.94 -8.72 20.44
C ASP A 221 1.69 -9.30 19.78
N GLY A 222 0.71 -8.47 19.41
CA GLY A 222 -0.47 -8.96 18.70
C GLY A 222 -0.15 -9.56 17.33
N LEU A 223 0.88 -9.07 16.61
CA LEU A 223 1.35 -9.72 15.39
C LEU A 223 1.96 -11.09 15.66
N LYS A 224 2.76 -11.22 16.74
CA LYS A 224 3.36 -12.49 17.14
C LYS A 224 2.29 -13.52 17.47
N ASP A 225 1.25 -13.14 18.21
CA ASP A 225 0.14 -14.03 18.56
C ASP A 225 -0.70 -14.40 17.33
N LEU A 226 -0.95 -13.46 16.42
CA LEU A 226 -1.58 -13.78 15.15
C LEU A 226 -0.77 -14.82 14.34
N LEU A 227 0.54 -14.62 14.21
CA LEU A 227 1.40 -15.56 13.49
C LEU A 227 1.47 -16.91 14.19
N ALA A 228 1.59 -16.94 15.52
CA ALA A 228 1.56 -18.17 16.29
C ALA A 228 0.23 -18.92 16.11
N GLY A 229 -0.90 -18.23 16.15
CA GLY A 229 -2.22 -18.82 15.90
C GLY A 229 -2.38 -19.36 14.47
N LEU A 230 -1.83 -18.66 13.46
CA LEU A 230 -1.87 -19.09 12.07
C LEU A 230 -0.98 -20.31 11.78
N THR A 231 0.18 -20.42 12.46
CA THR A 231 1.18 -21.47 12.17
C THR A 231 1.19 -22.60 13.20
N GLY A 232 0.63 -22.38 14.38
CA GLY A 232 0.69 -23.32 15.52
C GLY A 232 -0.33 -24.46 15.46
N SER A 233 -1.27 -24.47 14.52
CA SER A 233 -2.29 -25.49 14.40
C SER A 233 -2.66 -25.79 12.93
N TYR A 234 -3.16 -26.99 12.69
CA TYR A 234 -3.66 -27.36 11.34
C TYR A 234 -4.84 -26.48 10.89
N SER A 235 -5.71 -26.08 11.81
CA SER A 235 -6.82 -25.17 11.51
C SER A 235 -6.33 -23.76 11.18
N GLY A 236 -5.31 -23.26 11.87
CA GLY A 236 -4.66 -21.99 11.56
C GLY A 236 -3.99 -21.99 10.18
N LEU A 237 -3.26 -23.06 9.85
CA LEU A 237 -2.65 -23.24 8.53
C LEU A 237 -3.71 -23.32 7.43
N ALA A 238 -4.79 -24.08 7.63
CA ALA A 238 -5.88 -24.17 6.68
C ALA A 238 -6.56 -22.81 6.45
N TYR A 239 -6.78 -22.05 7.53
CA TYR A 239 -7.28 -20.68 7.44
C TYR A 239 -6.33 -19.78 6.66
N MET A 240 -5.02 -19.78 6.95
CA MET A 240 -4.02 -19.00 6.25
C MET A 240 -3.98 -19.33 4.75
N VAL A 241 -3.97 -20.61 4.39
CA VAL A 241 -4.02 -21.05 2.98
C VAL A 241 -5.30 -20.58 2.29
N SER A 242 -6.45 -20.70 2.96
CA SER A 242 -7.72 -20.20 2.44
C SER A 242 -7.69 -18.70 2.17
N CYS A 243 -7.15 -17.91 3.10
CA CYS A 243 -6.95 -16.47 2.92
C CYS A 243 -6.03 -16.16 1.72
N CYS A 244 -4.92 -16.90 1.58
CA CYS A 244 -4.01 -16.73 0.43
C CYS A 244 -4.70 -17.04 -0.90
N VAL A 245 -5.53 -18.08 -0.96
CA VAL A 245 -6.31 -18.44 -2.17
C VAL A 245 -7.30 -17.32 -2.51
N VAL A 246 -8.05 -16.82 -1.53
CA VAL A 246 -9.00 -15.70 -1.74
C VAL A 246 -8.27 -14.44 -2.20
N LEU A 247 -7.13 -14.11 -1.57
CA LEU A 247 -6.30 -12.98 -1.99
C LEU A 247 -5.77 -13.17 -3.41
N PHE A 248 -5.35 -14.37 -3.79
CA PHE A 248 -4.89 -14.67 -5.14
C PHE A 248 -5.99 -14.42 -6.19
N VAL A 249 -7.20 -14.90 -5.93
CA VAL A 249 -8.36 -14.61 -6.80
C VAL A 249 -8.63 -13.11 -6.87
N GLY A 250 -8.63 -12.42 -5.74
CA GLY A 250 -8.78 -10.95 -5.70
C GLY A 250 -7.72 -10.22 -6.52
N VAL A 251 -6.45 -10.66 -6.44
CA VAL A 251 -5.35 -10.11 -7.24
C VAL A 251 -5.58 -10.34 -8.75
N GLN A 252 -6.06 -11.54 -9.15
CA GLN A 252 -6.37 -11.80 -10.57
C GLN A 252 -7.48 -10.89 -11.09
N VAL A 253 -8.51 -10.61 -10.27
CA VAL A 253 -9.56 -9.63 -10.59
C VAL A 253 -8.96 -8.23 -10.70
N MET A 254 -8.07 -7.84 -9.78
CA MET A 254 -7.39 -6.55 -9.87
C MET A 254 -6.57 -6.41 -11.17
N PHE A 255 -5.89 -7.46 -11.62
CA PHE A 255 -5.16 -7.44 -12.89
C PHE A 255 -6.11 -7.18 -14.05
N GLU A 256 -7.23 -7.90 -14.12
CA GLU A 256 -8.23 -7.72 -15.19
C GLU A 256 -8.78 -6.29 -15.21
N VAL A 257 -9.20 -5.77 -14.04
CA VAL A 257 -9.69 -4.39 -13.92
C VAL A 257 -8.65 -3.39 -14.41
N ARG A 258 -7.35 -3.60 -14.14
CA ARG A 258 -6.28 -2.70 -14.65
C ARG A 258 -6.13 -2.78 -16.16
N GLU A 259 -6.25 -3.98 -16.74
CA GLU A 259 -6.21 -4.15 -18.18
C GLU A 259 -7.41 -3.48 -18.86
N ASP A 260 -8.61 -3.61 -18.27
CA ASP A 260 -9.82 -2.96 -18.78
C ASP A 260 -9.74 -1.42 -18.68
N GLU A 261 -9.22 -0.90 -17.59
CA GLU A 261 -8.96 0.54 -17.46
C GLU A 261 -8.02 1.03 -18.57
N LEU A 262 -6.93 0.31 -18.84
CA LEU A 262 -5.97 0.66 -19.89
C LEU A 262 -6.62 0.58 -21.30
N ARG A 263 -7.45 -0.45 -21.56
CA ARG A 263 -8.23 -0.56 -22.81
C ARG A 263 -9.20 0.60 -22.99
N ALA A 264 -9.79 1.08 -21.89
CA ALA A 264 -10.66 2.25 -21.87
C ALA A 264 -9.92 3.60 -21.93
N GLY A 265 -8.59 3.60 -22.04
CA GLY A 265 -7.76 4.82 -22.04
C GLY A 265 -7.62 5.47 -20.65
N ILE A 266 -8.00 4.79 -19.59
CA ILE A 266 -7.91 5.28 -18.22
C ILE A 266 -6.54 4.87 -17.65
N ASP A 267 -5.59 5.80 -17.67
CA ASP A 267 -4.26 5.59 -17.07
C ASP A 267 -4.17 6.39 -15.75
N LEU A 268 -4.53 5.75 -14.65
CA LEU A 268 -4.41 6.34 -13.31
C LEU A 268 -2.96 6.27 -12.83
N LYS A 269 -2.10 7.12 -13.36
CA LYS A 269 -0.71 7.26 -12.88
C LYS A 269 -0.68 7.90 -11.50
N CYS A 270 -0.01 7.21 -10.59
CA CYS A 270 0.31 7.73 -9.27
C CYS A 270 1.56 8.62 -9.32
#